data_ae77097e923f00a5cbb52d404940fc41
#
_entry.id   ae77097e923f00a5cbb52d404940fc41
#
_cell.length_a   1.000
_cell.length_b   1.000
_cell.length_c   1.000
_cell.angle_alpha   90.00
_cell.angle_beta   90.00
_cell.angle_gamma   90.00
#
_symmetry.space_group_name_H-M   'P 1'
#
loop_
_entity.id
_entity.type
_entity.pdbx_description
1 polymer ?
#
loop_
_entity_poly.entity_id
_entity_poly.type
_entity_poly.pdbx_seq_one_letter_code
_entity_poly.pdbx_strand_id
1 'polypeptide(L)'
;SKKLLQKKIRNHLKIYTCVTKLPNPLYKSILFCFFANWNLNNKTPKNLKMFMKIINFNQSNSLFNQFLSEIRDVHIQGDRIRFRRNIERVGEIMAYEISRTLPYHPVSVQTSLATAVENVPSEQPVVATILRAGLPLHQGFINYFDHAENAFVSAYRKYINEDNFDIHIEYIASPRLDGKILILTDPMLATGSSMELAYEALLTKGEPSHIHIASVIASRQAIEHIKKVFPTEKTTVWCGAIDPELNAHSYIVPGLGDAGDLCYGEKE
;
A
#
# COMPACT_ATOMS: atom_id res chain seq x y z
N SER A 1 -0.09 -41.84 14.77
CA SER A 1 0.76 -42.94 15.20
C SER A 1 2.17 -42.79 14.62
N LYS A 2 3.22 -43.15 15.40
CA LYS A 2 4.66 -43.02 15.02
C LYS A 2 4.99 -43.67 13.66
N LYS A 3 4.33 -44.77 13.30
CA LYS A 3 4.52 -45.45 11.99
C LYS A 3 4.13 -44.61 10.77
N LEU A 4 3.08 -43.78 10.90
CA LEU A 4 2.64 -42.90 9.80
C LEU A 4 3.60 -41.73 9.58
N LEU A 5 4.17 -41.21 10.67
CA LEU A 5 5.17 -40.14 10.63
C LEU A 5 6.49 -40.63 10.01
N GLN A 6 6.97 -41.82 10.40
CA GLN A 6 8.16 -42.42 9.81
C GLN A 6 8.00 -42.75 8.31
N LYS A 7 6.82 -43.19 7.89
CA LYS A 7 6.52 -43.41 6.45
C LYS A 7 6.53 -42.09 5.64
N LYS A 8 5.98 -41.02 6.21
CA LYS A 8 6.04 -39.67 5.61
C LYS A 8 7.48 -39.16 5.48
N ILE A 9 8.29 -39.28 6.54
CA ILE A 9 9.70 -38.86 6.55
C ILE A 9 10.53 -39.63 5.51
N ARG A 10 10.34 -40.95 5.38
CA ARG A 10 11.01 -41.77 4.34
C ARG A 10 10.66 -41.37 2.93
N ASN A 11 9.40 -41.03 2.67
CA ASN A 11 8.97 -40.58 1.35
C ASN A 11 9.56 -39.19 1.03
N HIS A 12 9.64 -38.26 2.00
CA HIS A 12 10.30 -36.96 1.83
C HIS A 12 11.79 -37.10 1.50
N LEU A 13 12.52 -37.97 2.19
CA LEU A 13 13.93 -38.23 1.93
C LEU A 13 14.17 -38.83 0.54
N LYS A 14 13.31 -39.72 0.06
CA LYS A 14 13.39 -40.29 -1.31
C LYS A 14 13.17 -39.22 -2.39
N ILE A 15 12.24 -38.29 -2.19
CA ILE A 15 11.97 -37.20 -3.14
C ILE A 15 13.13 -36.21 -3.13
N TYR A 16 13.68 -35.87 -1.97
CA TYR A 16 14.85 -34.98 -1.86
C TYR A 16 16.08 -35.53 -2.61
N THR A 17 16.33 -36.84 -2.48
CA THR A 17 17.43 -37.52 -3.20
C THR A 17 17.18 -37.61 -4.71
N CYS A 18 15.92 -37.58 -5.17
CA CYS A 18 15.64 -37.56 -6.61
C CYS A 18 15.84 -36.16 -7.22
N VAL A 19 15.44 -35.11 -6.50
CA VAL A 19 15.58 -33.71 -6.94
C VAL A 19 17.05 -33.27 -7.02
N THR A 20 17.88 -33.73 -6.07
CA THR A 20 19.32 -33.39 -6.06
C THR A 20 20.11 -34.00 -7.22
N LYS A 21 19.58 -35.06 -7.85
CA LYS A 21 20.22 -35.77 -8.98
C LYS A 21 19.82 -35.25 -10.37
N LEU A 22 18.93 -34.23 -10.46
CA LEU A 22 18.53 -33.67 -11.75
C LEU A 22 19.69 -32.85 -12.37
N PRO A 23 19.98 -33.04 -13.69
CA PRO A 23 21.13 -32.40 -14.33
C PRO A 23 20.94 -30.90 -14.61
N ASN A 24 19.72 -30.36 -14.57
CA ASN A 24 19.45 -28.99 -14.96
C ASN A 24 19.07 -28.11 -13.73
N PRO A 25 19.82 -27.01 -13.43
CA PRO A 25 19.57 -26.15 -12.28
C PRO A 25 18.21 -25.45 -12.33
N LEU A 26 17.64 -25.19 -13.50
CA LEU A 26 16.32 -24.57 -13.64
C LEU A 26 15.21 -25.49 -13.12
N TYR A 27 15.27 -26.79 -13.39
CA TYR A 27 14.30 -27.77 -12.87
C TYR A 27 14.40 -27.95 -11.35
N LYS A 28 15.62 -27.81 -10.79
CA LYS A 28 15.80 -27.80 -9.32
C LYS A 28 15.07 -26.64 -8.66
N SER A 29 15.18 -25.44 -9.23
CA SER A 29 14.53 -24.23 -8.69
C SER A 29 13.00 -24.31 -8.79
N ILE A 30 12.47 -24.79 -9.92
CA ILE A 30 11.02 -24.92 -10.14
C ILE A 30 10.43 -25.97 -9.20
N LEU A 31 11.08 -27.14 -9.05
CA LEU A 31 10.57 -28.17 -8.11
C LEU A 31 10.73 -27.72 -6.65
N PHE A 32 11.79 -26.98 -6.30
CA PHE A 32 11.96 -26.42 -4.96
C PHE A 32 10.86 -25.40 -4.62
N CYS A 33 10.49 -24.53 -5.57
CA CYS A 33 9.35 -23.62 -5.42
C CYS A 33 8.01 -24.36 -5.34
N PHE A 34 7.83 -25.43 -6.11
CA PHE A 34 6.60 -26.24 -6.03
C PHE A 34 6.47 -26.97 -4.69
N PHE A 35 7.57 -27.51 -4.16
CA PHE A 35 7.57 -28.17 -2.84
C PHE A 35 7.51 -27.19 -1.67
N ALA A 36 8.08 -26.00 -1.80
CA ALA A 36 7.92 -24.93 -0.83
C ALA A 36 6.44 -24.48 -0.74
N ASN A 37 5.78 -24.28 -1.88
CA ASN A 37 4.35 -23.97 -1.95
C ASN A 37 3.43 -25.12 -1.48
N TRP A 38 3.78 -26.39 -1.74
CA TRP A 38 3.01 -27.54 -1.24
C TRP A 38 3.08 -27.67 0.28
N ASN A 39 4.24 -27.40 0.90
CA ASN A 39 4.36 -27.44 2.36
C ASN A 39 3.69 -26.24 3.06
N LEU A 40 3.54 -25.12 2.38
CA LEU A 40 2.80 -23.95 2.89
C LEU A 40 1.30 -24.20 2.94
N ASN A 41 0.75 -25.03 2.04
CA ASN A 41 -0.70 -25.31 1.98
C ASN A 41 -1.21 -26.36 2.98
N ASN A 42 -0.34 -27.07 3.71
CA ASN A 42 -0.76 -28.18 4.57
C ASN A 42 -0.50 -28.05 6.07
N LYS A 43 0.04 -26.93 6.55
CA LYS A 43 0.08 -26.59 7.98
C LYS A 43 0.26 -25.08 8.15
N THR A 44 -0.83 -24.33 8.19
CA THR A 44 -0.83 -23.08 8.93
C THR A 44 -0.68 -23.41 10.43
N PRO A 45 0.41 -23.05 11.07
CA PRO A 45 0.46 -23.08 12.53
C PRO A 45 -0.59 -22.07 13.01
N LYS A 46 -1.51 -22.51 13.89
CA LYS A 46 -2.60 -21.71 14.48
C LYS A 46 -2.13 -20.45 15.26
N ASN A 47 -0.84 -20.09 15.20
CA ASN A 47 -0.22 -18.96 15.92
C ASN A 47 0.87 -18.26 15.09
N LEU A 48 0.74 -18.16 13.76
CA LEU A 48 1.59 -17.22 13.05
C LEU A 48 1.04 -15.81 13.33
N LYS A 49 1.73 -15.01 14.14
CA LYS A 49 1.42 -13.57 14.25
C LYS A 49 1.53 -13.01 12.84
N MET A 50 0.39 -12.68 12.25
CA MET A 50 0.38 -11.96 10.98
C MET A 50 0.91 -10.56 11.25
N PHE A 51 1.97 -10.18 10.54
CA PHE A 51 2.52 -8.84 10.59
C PHE A 51 1.96 -8.03 9.43
N MET A 52 1.61 -6.77 9.70
CA MET A 52 1.22 -5.83 8.64
C MET A 52 2.35 -5.71 7.62
N LYS A 53 2.02 -5.86 6.34
CA LYS A 53 2.99 -5.74 5.25
C LYS A 53 3.32 -4.27 5.04
N ILE A 54 4.62 -3.93 5.09
CA ILE A 54 5.13 -2.58 4.87
C ILE A 54 6.15 -2.63 3.74
N ILE A 55 5.90 -1.83 2.71
CA ILE A 55 6.75 -1.72 1.53
C ILE A 55 7.34 -0.32 1.52
N ASN A 56 8.67 -0.25 1.52
CA ASN A 56 9.44 0.99 1.45
C ASN A 56 10.22 1.01 0.13
N PHE A 57 9.81 1.90 -0.77
CA PHE A 57 10.39 2.00 -2.11
C PHE A 57 11.85 2.47 -2.08
N ASN A 58 12.26 3.21 -1.04
CA ASN A 58 13.63 3.68 -0.92
C ASN A 58 14.66 2.57 -0.56
N GLN A 59 14.20 1.32 -0.38
CA GLN A 59 15.10 0.18 -0.16
C GLN A 59 15.73 -0.37 -1.45
N SER A 60 15.25 0.06 -2.62
CA SER A 60 15.79 -0.33 -3.92
C SER A 60 15.92 0.89 -4.83
N ASN A 61 16.97 0.90 -5.69
CA ASN A 61 17.18 1.99 -6.62
C ASN A 61 16.24 1.91 -7.82
N SER A 62 15.56 3.01 -8.12
CA SER A 62 14.70 3.16 -9.29
C SER A 62 14.51 4.66 -9.61
N LEU A 63 13.76 5.00 -10.66
CA LEU A 63 13.36 6.37 -10.95
C LEU A 63 12.55 7.02 -9.83
N PHE A 64 11.94 6.22 -8.96
CA PHE A 64 11.25 6.69 -7.77
C PHE A 64 12.17 7.56 -6.89
N ASN A 65 13.45 7.15 -6.72
CA ASN A 65 14.42 7.88 -5.91
C ASN A 65 14.72 9.27 -6.49
N GLN A 66 14.71 9.42 -7.83
CA GLN A 66 14.89 10.73 -8.46
C GLN A 66 13.73 11.67 -8.12
N PHE A 67 12.48 11.21 -8.25
CA PHE A 67 11.32 12.02 -7.93
C PHE A 67 11.26 12.37 -6.44
N LEU A 68 11.57 11.41 -5.59
CA LEU A 68 11.65 11.63 -4.15
C LEU A 68 12.73 12.65 -3.77
N SER A 69 13.91 12.60 -4.42
CA SER A 69 14.97 13.59 -4.18
C SER A 69 14.53 15.01 -4.53
N GLU A 70 13.88 15.20 -5.66
CA GLU A 70 13.35 16.50 -6.09
C GLU A 70 12.21 17.02 -5.18
N ILE A 71 11.37 16.12 -4.67
CA ILE A 71 10.31 16.45 -3.69
C ILE A 71 10.92 16.96 -2.38
N ARG A 72 12.10 16.44 -1.98
CA ARG A 72 12.77 16.79 -0.73
C ARG A 72 13.70 18.02 -0.85
N ASP A 73 14.21 18.29 -2.04
CA ASP A 73 15.23 19.34 -2.25
C ASP A 73 14.61 20.73 -2.18
N VAL A 74 15.01 21.51 -1.19
CA VAL A 74 14.55 22.90 -0.95
C VAL A 74 14.81 23.84 -2.14
N HIS A 75 15.78 23.52 -3.01
CA HIS A 75 16.09 24.31 -4.21
C HIS A 75 15.18 23.98 -5.40
N ILE A 76 14.44 22.87 -5.33
CA ILE A 76 13.57 22.36 -6.40
C ILE A 76 12.10 22.40 -5.99
N GLN A 77 11.77 21.98 -4.78
CA GLN A 77 10.39 21.80 -4.30
C GLN A 77 9.54 23.08 -4.29
N GLY A 78 10.16 24.27 -4.33
CA GLY A 78 9.45 25.55 -4.42
C GLY A 78 8.69 25.77 -5.72
N ASP A 79 9.03 25.06 -6.80
CA ASP A 79 8.24 24.99 -8.03
C ASP A 79 7.01 24.10 -7.79
N ARG A 80 5.85 24.74 -7.55
CA ARG A 80 4.59 24.06 -7.24
C ARG A 80 4.12 23.09 -8.34
N ILE A 81 4.38 23.40 -9.60
CA ILE A 81 4.00 22.53 -10.73
C ILE A 81 4.85 21.26 -10.68
N ARG A 82 6.17 21.43 -10.55
CA ARG A 82 7.11 20.32 -10.48
C ARG A 82 6.88 19.46 -9.24
N PHE A 83 6.61 20.07 -8.09
CA PHE A 83 6.32 19.39 -6.83
C PHE A 83 5.09 18.49 -6.97
N ARG A 84 3.94 19.05 -7.42
CA ARG A 84 2.72 18.27 -7.65
C ARG A 84 2.94 17.17 -8.69
N ARG A 85 3.64 17.46 -9.79
CA ARG A 85 3.90 16.47 -10.83
C ARG A 85 4.79 15.32 -10.35
N ASN A 86 5.75 15.58 -9.49
CA ASN A 86 6.57 14.53 -8.90
C ASN A 86 5.78 13.66 -7.90
N ILE A 87 4.90 14.26 -7.09
CA ILE A 87 3.98 13.48 -6.24
C ILE A 87 3.04 12.61 -7.08
N GLU A 88 2.52 13.13 -8.17
CA GLU A 88 1.68 12.39 -9.12
C GLU A 88 2.45 11.19 -9.72
N ARG A 89 3.69 11.37 -10.19
CA ARG A 89 4.56 10.31 -10.69
C ARG A 89 4.85 9.22 -9.64
N VAL A 90 5.03 9.62 -8.40
CA VAL A 90 5.14 8.69 -7.27
C VAL A 90 3.86 7.87 -7.12
N GLY A 91 2.69 8.50 -7.23
CA GLY A 91 1.40 7.84 -7.23
C GLY A 91 1.24 6.85 -8.38
N GLU A 92 1.66 7.21 -9.60
CA GLU A 92 1.65 6.35 -10.78
C GLU A 92 2.48 5.07 -10.57
N ILE A 93 3.68 5.20 -10.02
CA ILE A 93 4.55 4.05 -9.72
C ILE A 93 3.94 3.18 -8.61
N MET A 94 3.41 3.79 -7.55
CA MET A 94 2.74 3.06 -6.48
C MET A 94 1.50 2.32 -6.99
N ALA A 95 0.70 2.94 -7.86
CA ALA A 95 -0.48 2.33 -8.48
C ALA A 95 -0.08 1.08 -9.27
N TYR A 96 0.99 1.14 -10.06
CA TYR A 96 1.52 -0.01 -10.79
C TYR A 96 1.94 -1.14 -9.84
N GLU A 97 2.70 -0.85 -8.78
CA GLU A 97 3.15 -1.88 -7.84
C GLU A 97 1.99 -2.46 -7.02
N ILE A 98 1.01 -1.65 -6.63
CA ILE A 98 -0.21 -2.13 -5.96
C ILE A 98 -1.01 -3.02 -6.90
N SER A 99 -1.14 -2.66 -8.18
CA SER A 99 -1.88 -3.46 -9.17
C SER A 99 -1.41 -4.90 -9.23
N ARG A 100 -0.12 -5.18 -9.02
CA ARG A 100 0.46 -6.52 -9.00
C ARG A 100 -0.03 -7.40 -7.84
N THR A 101 -0.69 -6.83 -6.87
CA THR A 101 -1.25 -7.53 -5.70
C THR A 101 -2.76 -7.76 -5.79
N LEU A 102 -3.40 -7.18 -6.80
CA LEU A 102 -4.83 -7.31 -7.03
C LEU A 102 -5.19 -8.69 -7.64
N PRO A 103 -6.44 -9.13 -7.52
CA PRO A 103 -6.91 -10.34 -8.21
C PRO A 103 -7.05 -10.08 -9.71
N TYR A 104 -6.74 -11.09 -10.53
CA TYR A 104 -6.83 -11.06 -11.98
C TYR A 104 -7.68 -12.21 -12.50
N HIS A 105 -8.30 -12.04 -13.68
CA HIS A 105 -9.00 -13.09 -14.41
C HIS A 105 -8.68 -13.01 -15.91
N PRO A 106 -8.72 -14.15 -16.63
CA PRO A 106 -8.48 -14.18 -18.07
C PRO A 106 -9.69 -13.65 -18.84
N VAL A 107 -9.42 -12.87 -19.90
CA VAL A 107 -10.41 -12.40 -20.87
C VAL A 107 -9.95 -12.72 -22.28
N SER A 108 -10.90 -13.05 -23.16
CA SER A 108 -10.63 -13.25 -24.59
C SER A 108 -10.71 -11.92 -25.31
N VAL A 109 -9.62 -11.54 -25.95
CA VAL A 109 -9.48 -10.27 -26.69
C VAL A 109 -9.37 -10.60 -28.19
N GLN A 110 -10.28 -10.08 -28.99
CA GLN A 110 -10.23 -10.19 -30.44
C GLN A 110 -9.20 -9.21 -31.01
N THR A 111 -8.13 -9.74 -31.58
CA THR A 111 -7.14 -8.94 -32.35
C THR A 111 -7.51 -8.92 -33.83
N SER A 112 -6.76 -8.18 -34.63
CA SER A 112 -6.95 -8.18 -36.09
C SER A 112 -6.64 -9.51 -36.78
N LEU A 113 -5.89 -10.41 -36.10
CA LEU A 113 -5.40 -11.65 -36.70
C LEU A 113 -6.02 -12.90 -36.05
N ALA A 114 -6.28 -12.87 -34.73
CA ALA A 114 -6.76 -14.01 -33.98
C ALA A 114 -7.31 -13.58 -32.63
N THR A 115 -7.76 -14.55 -31.81
CA THR A 115 -8.17 -14.29 -30.42
C THR A 115 -6.96 -14.52 -29.50
N ALA A 116 -6.61 -13.51 -28.67
CA ALA A 116 -5.65 -13.61 -27.59
C ALA A 116 -6.36 -13.80 -26.25
N VAL A 117 -5.66 -14.37 -25.27
CA VAL A 117 -6.13 -14.43 -23.86
C VAL A 117 -5.22 -13.56 -23.02
N GLU A 118 -5.80 -12.54 -22.38
CA GLU A 118 -5.10 -11.61 -21.51
C GLU A 118 -5.67 -11.66 -20.09
N ASN A 119 -4.80 -11.41 -19.09
CA ASN A 119 -5.25 -11.30 -17.72
C ASN A 119 -5.49 -9.82 -17.36
N VAL A 120 -6.69 -9.51 -16.90
CA VAL A 120 -7.07 -8.15 -16.47
C VAL A 120 -7.47 -8.15 -14.99
N PRO A 121 -7.36 -7.00 -14.29
CA PRO A 121 -7.82 -6.89 -12.90
C PRO A 121 -9.29 -7.31 -12.78
N SER A 122 -9.60 -8.14 -11.78
CA SER A 122 -10.97 -8.63 -11.56
C SER A 122 -11.91 -7.55 -11.02
N GLU A 123 -11.35 -6.56 -10.34
CA GLU A 123 -12.08 -5.44 -9.76
C GLU A 123 -11.20 -4.18 -9.76
N GLN A 124 -11.84 -3.02 -9.75
CA GLN A 124 -11.18 -1.73 -9.57
C GLN A 124 -11.21 -1.35 -8.09
N PRO A 125 -10.12 -0.77 -7.54
CA PRO A 125 -10.13 -0.28 -6.17
C PRO A 125 -10.99 0.99 -6.04
N VAL A 126 -11.37 1.34 -4.81
CA VAL A 126 -11.77 2.70 -4.47
C VAL A 126 -10.51 3.47 -4.08
N VAL A 127 -10.23 4.58 -4.73
CA VAL A 127 -9.10 5.45 -4.42
C VAL A 127 -9.59 6.61 -3.56
N ALA A 128 -9.18 6.63 -2.29
CA ALA A 128 -9.51 7.67 -1.33
C ALA A 128 -8.31 8.59 -1.07
N THR A 129 -8.57 9.86 -0.83
CA THR A 129 -7.53 10.83 -0.50
C THR A 129 -7.92 11.77 0.61
N ILE A 130 -6.91 12.20 1.40
CA ILE A 130 -7.06 13.22 2.43
C ILE A 130 -6.78 14.58 1.81
N LEU A 131 -7.78 15.48 1.88
CA LEU A 131 -7.67 16.83 1.37
C LEU A 131 -6.80 17.71 2.29
N ARG A 132 -6.05 18.64 1.75
CA ARG A 132 -5.78 19.10 0.37
C ARG A 132 -4.58 18.40 -0.26
N ALA A 133 -3.55 18.09 0.54
CA ALA A 133 -2.23 17.63 0.10
C ALA A 133 -2.26 16.30 -0.69
N GLY A 134 -3.26 15.46 -0.44
CA GLY A 134 -3.40 14.17 -1.11
C GLY A 134 -3.78 14.22 -2.58
N LEU A 135 -4.32 15.34 -3.09
CA LEU A 135 -4.84 15.42 -4.46
C LEU A 135 -3.84 15.05 -5.56
N PRO A 136 -2.58 15.48 -5.55
CA PRO A 136 -1.64 15.09 -6.60
C PRO A 136 -1.27 13.59 -6.54
N LEU A 137 -1.17 13.02 -5.34
CA LEU A 137 -0.92 11.59 -5.16
C LEU A 137 -2.11 10.77 -5.69
N HIS A 138 -3.32 11.17 -5.32
CA HIS A 138 -4.58 10.59 -5.83
C HIS A 138 -4.63 10.64 -7.36
N GLN A 139 -4.27 11.78 -7.98
CA GLN A 139 -4.23 11.90 -9.44
C GLN A 139 -3.34 10.83 -10.07
N GLY A 140 -2.16 10.56 -9.48
CA GLY A 140 -1.27 9.51 -9.96
C GLY A 140 -1.91 8.12 -9.92
N PHE A 141 -2.73 7.82 -8.91
CA PHE A 141 -3.45 6.55 -8.84
C PHE A 141 -4.54 6.43 -9.91
N ILE A 142 -5.34 7.47 -10.11
CA ILE A 142 -6.43 7.44 -11.10
C ILE A 142 -5.93 7.51 -12.56
N ASN A 143 -4.67 7.92 -12.80
CA ASN A 143 -4.04 7.82 -14.11
C ASN A 143 -3.79 6.35 -14.54
N TYR A 144 -3.83 5.39 -13.60
CA TYR A 144 -3.61 3.96 -13.84
C TYR A 144 -4.85 3.12 -13.58
N PHE A 145 -5.70 3.53 -12.65
CA PHE A 145 -6.98 2.88 -12.36
C PHE A 145 -8.12 3.68 -12.97
N ASP A 146 -8.25 3.61 -14.30
CA ASP A 146 -9.17 4.43 -15.11
C ASP A 146 -10.63 4.35 -14.66
N HIS A 147 -11.04 3.22 -14.11
CA HIS A 147 -12.42 2.96 -13.69
C HIS A 147 -12.59 2.94 -12.17
N ALA A 148 -11.58 3.39 -11.41
CA ALA A 148 -11.66 3.46 -9.97
C ALA A 148 -12.75 4.44 -9.52
N GLU A 149 -13.55 4.01 -8.56
CA GLU A 149 -14.40 4.94 -7.81
C GLU A 149 -13.53 5.77 -6.86
N ASN A 150 -13.93 7.00 -6.59
CA ASN A 150 -13.11 7.96 -5.85
C ASN A 150 -13.78 8.38 -4.55
N ALA A 151 -12.96 8.57 -3.50
CA ALA A 151 -13.40 9.12 -2.24
C ALA A 151 -12.52 10.29 -1.78
N PHE A 152 -13.13 11.29 -1.18
CA PHE A 152 -12.44 12.47 -0.68
C PHE A 152 -12.85 12.71 0.76
N VAL A 153 -11.87 12.93 1.64
CA VAL A 153 -12.09 13.09 3.07
C VAL A 153 -11.34 14.33 3.57
N SER A 154 -12.05 15.15 4.36
CA SER A 154 -11.47 16.15 5.25
C SER A 154 -12.07 15.93 6.63
N ALA A 155 -11.24 15.56 7.59
CA ALA A 155 -11.65 15.29 8.96
C ALA A 155 -10.59 15.80 9.95
N TYR A 156 -11.05 16.26 11.12
CA TYR A 156 -10.18 16.66 12.21
C TYR A 156 -10.81 16.32 13.58
N ARG A 157 -9.98 16.30 14.63
CA ARG A 157 -10.45 16.12 16.00
C ARG A 157 -11.00 17.43 16.53
N LYS A 158 -12.26 17.44 16.90
CA LYS A 158 -12.88 18.55 17.66
C LYS A 158 -12.87 18.19 19.14
N TYR A 159 -12.07 18.88 19.93
CA TYR A 159 -12.03 18.68 21.37
C TYR A 159 -13.29 19.24 22.03
N ILE A 160 -13.95 18.41 22.85
CA ILE A 160 -15.10 18.79 23.67
C ILE A 160 -14.59 19.32 25.02
N ASN A 161 -13.53 18.68 25.56
CA ASN A 161 -12.76 19.10 26.75
C ASN A 161 -11.33 18.53 26.64
N GLU A 162 -10.48 18.72 27.67
CA GLU A 162 -9.08 18.31 27.67
C GLU A 162 -8.85 16.82 27.37
N ASP A 163 -9.79 15.94 27.78
CA ASP A 163 -9.66 14.49 27.67
C ASP A 163 -10.56 13.85 26.59
N ASN A 164 -11.61 14.56 26.13
CA ASN A 164 -12.61 14.03 25.21
C ASN A 164 -12.65 14.83 23.92
N PHE A 165 -12.67 14.12 22.80
CA PHE A 165 -12.85 14.70 21.47
C PHE A 165 -13.86 13.88 20.66
N ASP A 166 -14.53 14.56 19.72
CA ASP A 166 -15.29 13.92 18.64
C ASP A 166 -14.53 14.07 17.32
N ILE A 167 -14.72 13.10 16.43
CA ILE A 167 -14.25 13.21 15.05
C ILE A 167 -15.20 14.14 14.33
N HIS A 168 -14.68 15.31 13.94
CA HIS A 168 -15.41 16.22 13.08
C HIS A 168 -15.08 15.97 11.63
N ILE A 169 -16.06 15.45 10.88
CA ILE A 169 -15.95 15.27 9.44
C ILE A 169 -16.46 16.53 8.77
N GLU A 170 -15.55 17.31 8.20
CA GLU A 170 -15.93 18.51 7.44
C GLU A 170 -16.53 18.16 6.10
N TYR A 171 -15.93 17.16 5.43
CA TYR A 171 -16.35 16.71 4.12
C TYR A 171 -16.00 15.24 3.92
N ILE A 172 -16.96 14.48 3.45
CA ILE A 172 -16.77 13.12 2.97
C ILE A 172 -17.65 12.87 1.74
N ALA A 173 -17.03 12.57 0.62
CA ALA A 173 -17.69 12.02 -0.55
C ALA A 173 -17.06 10.66 -0.82
N SER A 174 -17.83 9.60 -0.79
CA SER A 174 -17.34 8.23 -0.97
C SER A 174 -18.45 7.32 -1.49
N PRO A 175 -18.13 6.39 -2.40
CA PRO A 175 -19.01 5.27 -2.70
C PRO A 175 -19.12 4.35 -1.48
N ARG A 176 -19.98 3.31 -1.58
CA ARG A 176 -19.96 2.22 -0.58
C ARG A 176 -18.67 1.43 -0.68
N LEU A 177 -18.14 1.04 0.50
CA LEU A 177 -16.86 0.35 0.63
C LEU A 177 -16.98 -1.14 0.93
N ASP A 178 -18.19 -1.63 1.21
CA ASP A 178 -18.41 -3.03 1.59
C ASP A 178 -17.80 -4.00 0.58
N GLY A 179 -16.81 -4.76 1.05
CA GLY A 179 -16.12 -5.78 0.28
C GLY A 179 -15.15 -5.27 -0.80
N LYS A 180 -15.03 -3.96 -1.00
CA LYS A 180 -14.14 -3.37 -2.01
C LYS A 180 -12.70 -3.24 -1.50
N ILE A 181 -11.75 -3.19 -2.43
CA ILE A 181 -10.36 -2.82 -2.13
C ILE A 181 -10.29 -1.30 -2.00
N LEU A 182 -9.75 -0.82 -0.88
CA LEU A 182 -9.54 0.61 -0.62
C LEU A 182 -8.06 0.95 -0.76
N ILE A 183 -7.74 1.99 -1.54
CA ILE A 183 -6.43 2.65 -1.55
C ILE A 183 -6.62 4.01 -0.90
N LEU A 184 -6.03 4.22 0.28
CA LEU A 184 -6.10 5.47 1.03
C LEU A 184 -4.77 6.22 0.92
N THR A 185 -4.81 7.43 0.35
CA THR A 185 -3.62 8.20 -0.02
C THR A 185 -3.48 9.49 0.79
N ASP A 186 -2.25 9.73 1.27
CA ASP A 186 -1.81 10.99 1.87
C ASP A 186 -0.29 11.13 1.64
N PRO A 187 0.24 12.23 1.11
CA PRO A 187 1.67 12.36 0.85
C PRO A 187 2.54 12.29 2.12
N MET A 188 2.00 12.63 3.28
CA MET A 188 2.76 12.71 4.54
C MET A 188 2.10 11.93 5.67
N LEU A 189 2.66 10.80 6.03
CA LEU A 189 2.25 10.02 7.19
C LEU A 189 3.12 10.41 8.40
N ALA A 190 2.80 11.55 9.03
CA ALA A 190 3.60 12.13 10.12
C ALA A 190 3.35 11.44 11.46
N THR A 191 2.21 11.70 12.13
CA THR A 191 1.79 11.00 13.35
C THR A 191 0.92 9.78 13.07
N GLY A 192 0.29 9.72 11.90
CA GLY A 192 -0.72 8.73 11.54
C GLY A 192 -2.15 9.12 11.92
N SER A 193 -2.34 10.20 12.70
CA SER A 193 -3.67 10.58 13.21
C SER A 193 -4.64 10.98 12.09
N SER A 194 -4.21 11.74 11.08
CA SER A 194 -5.08 12.11 9.95
C SER A 194 -5.52 10.89 9.16
N MET A 195 -4.62 9.91 9.00
CA MET A 195 -4.90 8.64 8.32
C MET A 195 -5.93 7.81 9.09
N GLU A 196 -5.78 7.72 10.43
CA GLU A 196 -6.75 7.08 11.33
C GLU A 196 -8.13 7.74 11.20
N LEU A 197 -8.21 9.07 11.34
CA LEU A 197 -9.47 9.82 11.25
C LEU A 197 -10.16 9.64 9.90
N ALA A 198 -9.39 9.69 8.80
CA ALA A 198 -9.92 9.46 7.46
C ALA A 198 -10.46 8.04 7.30
N TYR A 199 -9.76 7.04 7.84
CA TYR A 199 -10.21 5.66 7.83
C TYR A 199 -11.50 5.46 8.62
N GLU A 200 -11.58 5.99 9.86
CA GLU A 200 -12.79 5.93 10.68
C GLU A 200 -13.98 6.61 10.00
N ALA A 201 -13.77 7.77 9.35
CA ALA A 201 -14.80 8.43 8.57
C ALA A 201 -15.26 7.56 7.39
N LEU A 202 -14.33 6.91 6.67
CA LEU A 202 -14.63 6.03 5.55
C LEU A 202 -15.37 4.76 5.97
N LEU A 203 -15.12 4.22 7.16
CA LEU A 203 -15.86 3.06 7.70
C LEU A 203 -17.36 3.33 7.85
N THR A 204 -17.80 4.58 7.93
CA THR A 204 -19.24 4.92 7.88
C THR A 204 -19.89 4.57 6.53
N LYS A 205 -19.10 4.31 5.49
CA LYS A 205 -19.54 3.95 4.13
C LYS A 205 -19.44 2.45 3.83
N GLY A 206 -19.01 1.64 4.80
CA GLY A 206 -18.87 0.20 4.70
C GLY A 206 -17.49 -0.32 5.04
N GLU A 207 -17.33 -1.63 5.14
CA GLU A 207 -16.07 -2.28 5.51
C GLU A 207 -15.32 -2.79 4.25
N PRO A 208 -14.12 -2.26 3.94
CA PRO A 208 -13.32 -2.74 2.81
C PRO A 208 -12.78 -4.15 3.05
N SER A 209 -12.63 -4.92 1.98
CA SER A 209 -12.03 -6.26 1.99
C SER A 209 -10.52 -6.20 2.23
N HIS A 210 -9.84 -5.19 1.69
CA HIS A 210 -8.41 -4.92 1.86
C HIS A 210 -8.14 -3.41 1.82
N ILE A 211 -7.10 -2.98 2.52
CA ILE A 211 -6.71 -1.57 2.63
C ILE A 211 -5.24 -1.43 2.20
N HIS A 212 -4.99 -0.60 1.20
CA HIS A 212 -3.67 -0.12 0.85
C HIS A 212 -3.53 1.32 1.33
N ILE A 213 -2.60 1.57 2.26
CA ILE A 213 -2.22 2.93 2.66
C ILE A 213 -1.03 3.33 1.82
N ALA A 214 -1.11 4.45 1.10
CA ALA A 214 -0.05 4.93 0.23
C ALA A 214 0.41 6.33 0.63
N SER A 215 1.72 6.50 0.88
CA SER A 215 2.30 7.77 1.31
C SER A 215 3.67 8.01 0.68
N VAL A 216 3.95 9.27 0.30
CA VAL A 216 5.26 9.64 -0.25
C VAL A 216 6.35 9.48 0.80
N ILE A 217 6.10 10.00 2.01
CA ILE A 217 6.98 9.81 3.18
C ILE A 217 6.18 9.45 4.43
N ALA A 218 6.77 8.64 5.29
CA ALA A 218 6.22 8.28 6.59
C ALA A 218 7.26 8.44 7.70
N SER A 219 6.84 8.74 8.92
CA SER A 219 7.68 8.59 10.10
C SER A 219 7.63 7.17 10.65
N ARG A 220 8.65 6.75 11.39
CA ARG A 220 8.60 5.49 12.15
C ARG A 220 7.43 5.48 13.15
N GLN A 221 7.18 6.63 13.79
CA GLN A 221 6.09 6.77 14.75
C GLN A 221 4.73 6.51 14.09
N ALA A 222 4.49 7.07 12.90
CA ALA A 222 3.25 6.82 12.16
C ALA A 222 3.10 5.35 11.77
N ILE A 223 4.16 4.69 11.34
CA ILE A 223 4.12 3.25 11.03
C ILE A 223 3.70 2.43 12.27
N GLU A 224 4.25 2.74 13.45
CA GLU A 224 3.87 2.04 14.68
C GLU A 224 2.43 2.40 15.13
N HIS A 225 1.95 3.59 14.83
CA HIS A 225 0.57 3.99 15.07
C HIS A 225 -0.40 3.22 14.16
N ILE A 226 -0.15 3.19 12.85
CA ILE A 226 -0.97 2.45 11.87
C ILE A 226 -1.07 0.96 12.22
N LYS A 227 0.01 0.34 12.67
CA LYS A 227 -0.01 -1.07 13.13
C LYS A 227 -0.96 -1.32 14.30
N LYS A 228 -1.26 -0.30 15.10
CA LYS A 228 -2.16 -0.42 16.28
C LYS A 228 -3.62 -0.21 15.92
N VAL A 229 -3.89 0.70 14.96
CA VAL A 229 -5.25 1.16 14.68
C VAL A 229 -5.89 0.49 13.46
N PHE A 230 -5.07 0.01 12.50
CA PHE A 230 -5.59 -0.67 11.31
C PHE A 230 -5.57 -2.20 11.46
N PRO A 231 -6.54 -2.92 10.86
CA PRO A 231 -6.55 -4.38 10.89
C PRO A 231 -5.34 -4.96 10.13
N THR A 232 -4.45 -5.61 10.88
CA THR A 232 -3.13 -6.06 10.40
C THR A 232 -3.21 -7.01 9.21
N GLU A 233 -4.20 -7.90 9.20
CA GLU A 233 -4.40 -8.94 8.16
C GLU A 233 -4.97 -8.39 6.84
N LYS A 234 -5.62 -7.23 6.91
CA LYS A 234 -6.27 -6.58 5.76
C LYS A 234 -5.52 -5.33 5.27
N THR A 235 -4.38 -4.98 5.88
CA THR A 235 -3.71 -3.71 5.58
C THR A 235 -2.31 -3.92 5.05
N THR A 236 -1.99 -3.21 3.95
CA THR A 236 -0.64 -3.09 3.40
C THR A 236 -0.27 -1.62 3.32
N VAL A 237 0.89 -1.25 3.86
CA VAL A 237 1.41 0.12 3.83
C VAL A 237 2.49 0.24 2.77
N TRP A 238 2.37 1.27 1.94
CA TRP A 238 3.28 1.60 0.84
C TRP A 238 3.87 2.98 1.08
N CYS A 239 5.15 3.05 1.33
CA CYS A 239 5.84 4.31 1.60
C CYS A 239 6.97 4.53 0.61
N GLY A 240 7.09 5.75 0.12
CA GLY A 240 8.24 6.15 -0.69
C GLY A 240 9.52 6.12 0.15
N ALA A 241 9.47 6.68 1.36
CA ALA A 241 10.51 6.53 2.36
C ALA A 241 9.92 6.50 3.77
N ILE A 242 10.67 5.91 4.70
CA ILE A 242 10.35 5.91 6.13
C ILE A 242 11.47 6.65 6.86
N ASP A 243 11.14 7.83 7.38
CA ASP A 243 12.06 8.72 8.07
C ASP A 243 12.09 8.44 9.58
N PRO A 244 13.22 8.70 10.25
CA PRO A 244 13.46 8.22 11.62
C PRO A 244 12.59 8.88 12.68
N GLU A 245 12.25 10.16 12.56
CA GLU A 245 11.69 10.93 13.68
C GLU A 245 10.75 12.06 13.25
N LEU A 246 10.09 12.64 14.23
CA LEU A 246 9.33 13.89 14.12
C LEU A 246 10.01 14.97 14.98
N ASN A 247 9.95 16.23 14.52
CA ASN A 247 10.35 17.36 15.34
C ASN A 247 9.24 17.77 16.35
N ALA A 248 9.50 18.80 17.17
CA ALA A 248 8.57 19.29 18.19
C ALA A 248 7.21 19.79 17.62
N HIS A 249 7.17 20.13 16.32
CA HIS A 249 5.97 20.57 15.61
C HIS A 249 5.32 19.45 14.79
N SER A 250 5.68 18.19 15.04
CA SER A 250 5.19 17.01 14.34
C SER A 250 5.52 16.95 12.84
N TYR A 251 6.55 17.67 12.38
CA TYR A 251 7.07 17.50 11.03
C TYR A 251 8.02 16.32 10.95
N ILE A 252 7.95 15.58 9.84
CA ILE A 252 8.84 14.45 9.55
C ILE A 252 10.26 14.99 9.30
N VAL A 253 11.27 14.36 9.90
CA VAL A 253 12.71 14.72 9.76
C VAL A 253 13.48 13.51 9.22
N PRO A 254 14.23 13.68 8.10
CA PRO A 254 14.48 14.89 7.30
C PRO A 254 13.25 15.41 6.53
N GLY A 255 12.25 14.57 6.22
CA GLY A 255 10.98 15.00 5.66
C GLY A 255 11.05 15.68 4.29
N LEU A 256 10.07 16.54 4.02
CA LEU A 256 9.96 17.38 2.83
C LEU A 256 9.33 18.77 3.11
N GLY A 257 9.00 19.08 4.37
CA GLY A 257 8.25 20.29 4.75
C GLY A 257 6.75 20.06 4.83
N ASP A 258 5.92 21.07 4.55
CA ASP A 258 4.45 20.95 4.45
C ASP A 258 4.02 20.71 3.00
N ALA A 259 3.52 19.51 2.72
CA ALA A 259 3.09 19.14 1.38
C ALA A 259 1.88 19.95 0.88
N GLY A 260 0.98 20.36 1.79
CA GLY A 260 -0.18 21.18 1.44
C GLY A 260 0.22 22.55 0.96
N ASP A 261 1.12 23.19 1.69
CA ASP A 261 1.62 24.54 1.38
C ASP A 261 2.51 24.53 0.12
N LEU A 262 3.36 23.50 -0.03
CA LEU A 262 4.15 23.30 -1.24
C LEU A 262 3.28 23.05 -2.48
N CYS A 263 2.16 22.34 -2.33
CA CYS A 263 1.23 22.10 -3.44
C CYS A 263 0.39 23.32 -3.81
N TYR A 264 -0.13 24.06 -2.82
CA TYR A 264 -1.27 24.98 -3.01
C TYR A 264 -1.09 26.35 -2.40
N GLY A 265 -0.02 26.58 -1.66
CA GLY A 265 0.23 27.80 -0.91
C GLY A 265 -0.23 27.69 0.54
N GLU A 266 0.32 28.60 1.35
CA GLU A 266 0.07 28.67 2.78
C GLU A 266 -1.43 28.82 3.09
N LYS A 267 -1.84 28.26 4.23
CA LYS A 267 -3.18 28.49 4.79
C LYS A 267 -3.14 29.74 5.64
N GLU A 268 -4.16 30.58 5.52
CA GLU A 268 -4.42 31.67 6.48
C GLU A 268 -5.03 31.15 7.78
#